data_8f87186bff551e1b1324f035e62ef369
#
_entry.id   8f87186bff551e1b1324f035e62ef369
#
_cell.length_a   1.000
_cell.length_b   1.000
_cell.length_c   1.000
_cell.angle_alpha   90.00
_cell.angle_beta   90.00
_cell.angle_gamma   90.00
#
_symmetry.space_group_name_H-M   'P 1'
#
loop_
_entity.id
_entity.type
_entity.pdbx_description
1 polymer ?
#
loop_
_entity_poly.entity_id
_entity_poly.type
_entity_poly.pdbx_seq_one_letter_code
_entity_poly.pdbx_strand_id
1 'polypeptide(L)'
;LNLAPTSSTTAALALGDALAIALMKVRDFKPRDFAQFHPGGELGKRLLTTAADVMRTEDMPIIPKEMHLGEAIIHVSKGKLGLGVSLNEEKKVEGLITDGDIRRAMEHWQAQFFDHTVSDIMTKSPKMVTPTTKITEIQRIMHKYKIHTVLVVDNDKHLLGVVDHYSCMI
;
A
#
# COMPACT_ATOMS: atom_id res chain seq x y z
N LEU A 1 -1.97 54.92 -13.54
CA LEU A 1 -1.87 55.27 -12.11
C LEU A 1 -0.47 54.85 -11.61
N ASN A 2 0.48 55.79 -11.51
CA ASN A 2 1.82 55.49 -10.98
C ASN A 2 1.89 55.41 -9.44
N LEU A 3 0.83 55.01 -8.78
CA LEU A 3 0.72 55.00 -7.31
C LEU A 3 0.93 53.59 -6.67
N ALA A 4 0.83 52.54 -7.45
CA ALA A 4 0.99 51.18 -6.92
C ALA A 4 1.92 50.33 -7.83
N PRO A 5 2.91 49.61 -7.27
CA PRO A 5 3.86 48.81 -8.02
C PRO A 5 3.19 47.48 -8.47
N THR A 6 2.35 47.52 -9.51
CA THR A 6 1.63 46.34 -10.00
C THR A 6 2.42 45.54 -11.03
N SER A 7 2.84 46.16 -12.12
CA SER A 7 3.60 45.51 -13.20
C SER A 7 5.01 45.09 -12.74
N SER A 8 5.69 45.92 -11.96
CA SER A 8 7.01 45.60 -11.42
C SER A 8 7.03 44.46 -10.44
N THR A 9 6.03 44.36 -9.58
CA THR A 9 5.92 43.23 -8.62
C THR A 9 5.61 41.93 -9.34
N THR A 10 4.71 41.95 -10.34
CA THR A 10 4.41 40.77 -11.16
C THR A 10 5.65 40.29 -11.92
N ALA A 11 6.41 41.22 -12.53
CA ALA A 11 7.66 40.88 -13.24
C ALA A 11 8.71 40.32 -12.27
N ALA A 12 8.87 40.89 -11.09
CA ALA A 12 9.81 40.41 -10.09
C ALA A 12 9.44 38.99 -9.59
N LEU A 13 8.17 38.71 -9.36
CA LEU A 13 7.72 37.36 -9.00
C LEU A 13 8.02 36.36 -10.13
N ALA A 14 7.65 36.68 -11.36
CA ALA A 14 7.90 35.80 -12.50
C ALA A 14 9.38 35.50 -12.69
N LEU A 15 10.24 36.51 -12.53
CA LEU A 15 11.71 36.33 -12.60
C LEU A 15 12.23 35.49 -11.43
N GLY A 16 11.71 35.71 -10.22
CA GLY A 16 12.05 34.92 -9.05
C GLY A 16 11.72 33.42 -9.23
N ASP A 17 10.52 33.13 -9.73
CA ASP A 17 10.09 31.77 -10.03
C ASP A 17 10.95 31.11 -11.12
N ALA A 18 11.24 31.84 -12.16
CA ALA A 18 12.14 31.36 -13.24
C ALA A 18 13.53 31.00 -12.72
N LEU A 19 14.12 31.87 -11.88
CA LEU A 19 15.42 31.62 -11.23
C LEU A 19 15.36 30.42 -10.28
N ALA A 20 14.31 30.29 -9.48
CA ALA A 20 14.12 29.16 -8.57
C ALA A 20 14.08 27.84 -9.35
N ILE A 21 13.29 27.77 -10.44
CA ILE A 21 13.20 26.57 -11.29
C ILE A 21 14.55 26.27 -11.97
N ALA A 22 15.25 27.30 -12.44
CA ALA A 22 16.58 27.11 -13.05
C ALA A 22 17.58 26.54 -12.04
N LEU A 23 17.63 27.08 -10.82
CA LEU A 23 18.46 26.57 -9.74
C LEU A 23 18.10 25.14 -9.31
N MET A 24 16.81 24.80 -9.26
CA MET A 24 16.37 23.43 -8.98
C MET A 24 16.90 22.45 -10.03
N LYS A 25 16.87 22.82 -11.32
CA LYS A 25 17.41 22.00 -12.40
C LYS A 25 18.94 21.85 -12.32
N VAL A 26 19.67 22.95 -12.09
CA VAL A 26 21.13 22.92 -11.96
C VAL A 26 21.59 22.06 -10.78
N ARG A 27 20.85 22.07 -9.68
CA ARG A 27 21.16 21.30 -8.46
C ARG A 27 20.60 19.89 -8.45
N ASP A 28 19.94 19.45 -9.52
CA ASP A 28 19.21 18.17 -9.58
C ASP A 28 18.26 17.97 -8.38
N PHE A 29 17.62 19.09 -7.96
CA PHE A 29 16.73 19.13 -6.80
C PHE A 29 15.47 18.28 -7.06
N LYS A 30 15.25 17.28 -6.23
CA LYS A 30 14.19 16.27 -6.37
C LYS A 30 13.06 16.49 -5.37
N PRO A 31 11.87 15.93 -5.63
CA PRO A 31 10.75 15.99 -4.67
C PRO A 31 11.12 15.53 -3.25
N ARG A 32 12.01 14.54 -3.12
CA ARG A 32 12.52 14.08 -1.82
C ARG A 32 13.28 15.15 -1.05
N ASP A 33 14.02 16.01 -1.77
CA ASP A 33 14.81 17.07 -1.14
C ASP A 33 13.86 18.16 -0.62
N PHE A 34 12.79 18.47 -1.38
CA PHE A 34 11.70 19.34 -0.92
C PHE A 34 11.05 18.80 0.34
N ALA A 35 10.76 17.49 0.38
CA ALA A 35 10.14 16.84 1.53
C ALA A 35 10.99 16.93 2.80
N GLN A 36 12.32 16.90 2.70
CA GLN A 36 13.22 17.06 3.84
C GLN A 36 13.12 18.46 4.47
N PHE A 37 12.91 19.50 3.65
CA PHE A 37 12.75 20.87 4.14
C PHE A 37 11.32 21.17 4.60
N HIS A 38 10.32 20.42 4.11
CA HIS A 38 8.90 20.61 4.42
C HIS A 38 8.23 19.30 4.86
N PRO A 39 8.72 18.62 5.92
CA PRO A 39 8.24 17.29 6.29
C PRO A 39 6.78 17.29 6.81
N GLY A 40 6.33 18.41 7.37
CA GLY A 40 4.98 18.56 7.93
C GLY A 40 3.88 18.83 6.88
N GLY A 41 4.24 19.16 5.64
CA GLY A 41 3.28 19.39 4.57
C GLY A 41 2.77 18.07 3.98
N GLU A 42 1.58 18.11 3.35
CA GLU A 42 0.97 16.95 2.70
C GLU A 42 1.92 16.27 1.70
N LEU A 43 2.60 17.04 0.86
CA LEU A 43 3.59 16.51 -0.08
C LEU A 43 4.79 15.88 0.63
N GLY A 44 5.27 16.48 1.72
CA GLY A 44 6.37 15.96 2.54
C GLY A 44 6.00 14.61 3.16
N LYS A 45 4.87 14.53 3.84
CA LYS A 45 4.34 13.29 4.40
C LYS A 45 4.23 12.20 3.35
N ARG A 46 3.58 12.49 2.23
CA ARG A 46 3.39 11.53 1.13
C ARG A 46 4.70 10.98 0.55
N LEU A 47 5.76 11.78 0.50
CA LEU A 47 7.06 11.38 -0.04
C LEU A 47 7.96 10.67 0.98
N LEU A 48 7.78 10.94 2.27
CA LEU A 48 8.63 10.39 3.32
C LEU A 48 8.05 9.12 3.94
N THR A 49 6.73 9.01 4.07
CA THR A 49 6.05 7.88 4.73
C THR A 49 6.35 6.54 4.04
N THR A 50 6.61 5.53 4.85
CA THR A 50 6.94 4.16 4.44
C THR A 50 5.84 3.18 4.83
N ALA A 51 5.95 1.93 4.37
CA ALA A 51 5.08 0.84 4.79
C ALA A 51 5.08 0.66 6.31
N ALA A 52 6.25 0.75 6.96
CA ALA A 52 6.38 0.61 8.40
C ALA A 52 5.58 1.64 9.21
N ASP A 53 5.41 2.85 8.66
CA ASP A 53 4.71 3.95 9.34
C ASP A 53 3.18 3.77 9.32
N VAL A 54 2.64 2.95 8.39
CA VAL A 54 1.19 2.83 8.14
C VAL A 54 0.66 1.41 8.18
N MET A 55 1.54 0.40 8.24
CA MET A 55 1.12 -0.99 8.25
C MET A 55 0.37 -1.35 9.54
N ARG A 56 -0.68 -2.15 9.40
CA ARG A 56 -1.34 -2.82 10.52
C ARG A 56 -0.54 -4.06 10.89
N THR A 57 -0.20 -4.19 12.15
CA THR A 57 0.59 -5.31 12.70
C THR A 57 -0.20 -6.20 13.64
N GLU A 58 -1.35 -5.71 14.14
CA GLU A 58 -2.20 -6.42 15.09
C GLU A 58 -3.39 -7.07 14.40
N ASP A 59 -3.95 -8.11 15.02
CA ASP A 59 -5.15 -8.83 14.57
C ASP A 59 -5.10 -9.24 13.08
N MET A 60 -3.93 -9.64 12.61
CA MET A 60 -3.78 -10.10 11.23
C MET A 60 -4.47 -11.46 11.07
N PRO A 61 -5.33 -11.62 10.05
CA PRO A 61 -6.06 -12.86 9.83
C PRO A 61 -5.13 -13.93 9.23
N ILE A 62 -4.41 -14.65 10.10
CA ILE A 62 -3.60 -15.81 9.71
C ILE A 62 -4.52 -17.02 9.61
N ILE A 63 -4.47 -17.68 8.47
CA ILE A 63 -5.36 -18.80 8.13
C ILE A 63 -4.54 -19.97 7.60
N PRO A 64 -4.62 -21.17 8.22
CA PRO A 64 -4.00 -22.38 7.67
C PRO A 64 -4.51 -22.67 6.26
N LYS A 65 -3.64 -23.10 5.36
CA LYS A 65 -4.03 -23.41 3.98
C LYS A 65 -4.93 -24.64 3.88
N GLU A 66 -4.91 -25.52 4.88
CA GLU A 66 -5.76 -26.72 5.00
C GLU A 66 -7.15 -26.41 5.56
N MET A 67 -7.41 -25.20 6.05
CA MET A 67 -8.69 -24.78 6.59
C MET A 67 -9.78 -24.83 5.51
N HIS A 68 -10.95 -25.36 5.84
CA HIS A 68 -12.10 -25.36 4.94
C HIS A 68 -12.61 -23.94 4.68
N LEU A 69 -13.09 -23.68 3.46
CA LEU A 69 -13.52 -22.34 3.05
C LEU A 69 -14.66 -21.78 3.88
N GLY A 70 -15.57 -22.65 4.36
CA GLY A 70 -16.65 -22.22 5.25
C GLY A 70 -16.16 -21.62 6.56
N GLU A 71 -15.10 -22.16 7.14
CA GLU A 71 -14.45 -21.63 8.34
C GLU A 71 -13.60 -20.39 8.02
N ALA A 72 -12.88 -20.41 6.90
CA ALA A 72 -12.04 -19.31 6.44
C ALA A 72 -12.82 -18.00 6.30
N ILE A 73 -14.08 -18.03 5.84
CA ILE A 73 -14.96 -16.84 5.76
C ILE A 73 -15.05 -16.13 7.11
N ILE A 74 -15.20 -16.90 8.20
CA ILE A 74 -15.35 -16.34 9.54
C ILE A 74 -14.08 -15.62 9.97
N HIS A 75 -12.92 -16.22 9.69
CA HIS A 75 -11.61 -15.64 10.01
C HIS A 75 -11.33 -14.36 9.20
N VAL A 76 -11.60 -14.37 7.87
CA VAL A 76 -11.48 -13.19 7.01
C VAL A 76 -12.36 -12.05 7.50
N SER A 77 -13.64 -12.35 7.81
CA SER A 77 -14.59 -11.36 8.34
C SER A 77 -14.13 -10.75 9.67
N LYS A 78 -13.64 -11.57 10.60
CA LYS A 78 -13.14 -11.10 11.91
C LYS A 78 -11.93 -10.19 11.76
N GLY A 79 -11.06 -10.47 10.80
CA GLY A 79 -9.87 -9.66 10.52
C GLY A 79 -10.15 -8.25 10.02
N LYS A 80 -11.36 -7.98 9.47
CA LYS A 80 -11.80 -6.67 8.94
C LYS A 80 -10.88 -6.07 7.88
N LEU A 81 -10.06 -6.90 7.23
CA LEU A 81 -9.15 -6.52 6.15
C LEU A 81 -9.60 -7.07 4.78
N GLY A 82 -10.67 -7.89 4.78
CA GLY A 82 -11.15 -8.56 3.57
C GLY A 82 -10.14 -9.54 2.96
N LEU A 83 -9.22 -10.05 3.78
CA LEU A 83 -8.21 -11.01 3.37
C LEU A 83 -7.85 -11.99 4.48
N GLY A 84 -7.20 -13.10 4.11
CA GLY A 84 -6.54 -14.04 5.01
C GLY A 84 -5.16 -14.41 4.46
N VAL A 85 -4.18 -14.53 5.32
CA VAL A 85 -2.80 -14.84 4.97
C VAL A 85 -2.44 -16.24 5.43
N SER A 86 -1.95 -17.08 4.52
CA SER A 86 -1.40 -18.39 4.87
C SER A 86 0.11 -18.33 5.01
N LEU A 87 0.59 -18.89 6.12
CA LEU A 87 2.02 -18.99 6.42
C LEU A 87 2.43 -20.46 6.39
N ASN A 88 3.66 -20.73 5.97
CA ASN A 88 4.25 -22.06 6.07
C ASN A 88 4.79 -22.34 7.50
N GLU A 89 5.37 -23.53 7.69
CA GLU A 89 5.95 -23.96 8.98
C GLU A 89 7.07 -23.02 9.47
N GLU A 90 7.78 -22.35 8.55
CA GLU A 90 8.81 -21.36 8.85
C GLU A 90 8.24 -19.96 9.12
N LYS A 91 6.90 -19.80 9.19
CA LYS A 91 6.18 -18.52 9.34
C LYS A 91 6.38 -17.55 8.18
N LYS A 92 6.81 -18.04 7.02
CA LYS A 92 6.89 -17.24 5.78
C LYS A 92 5.56 -17.23 5.06
N VAL A 93 5.28 -16.15 4.35
CA VAL A 93 4.07 -16.01 3.54
C VAL A 93 4.06 -17.07 2.44
N GLU A 94 3.06 -17.94 2.45
CA GLU A 94 2.83 -18.99 1.45
C GLU A 94 1.74 -18.59 0.47
N GLY A 95 0.70 -17.89 0.96
CA GLY A 95 -0.41 -17.46 0.12
C GLY A 95 -1.32 -16.43 0.77
N LEU A 96 -2.27 -15.97 -0.02
CA LEU A 96 -3.26 -14.98 0.37
C LEU A 96 -4.61 -15.35 -0.25
N ILE A 97 -5.69 -15.24 0.53
CA ILE A 97 -7.06 -15.24 0.00
C ILE A 97 -7.72 -13.90 0.27
N THR A 98 -8.66 -13.52 -0.57
CA THR A 98 -9.46 -12.30 -0.40
C THR A 98 -10.95 -12.62 -0.44
N ASP A 99 -11.79 -11.68 0.01
CA ASP A 99 -13.25 -11.77 -0.15
C ASP A 99 -13.65 -11.99 -1.61
N GLY A 100 -12.88 -11.44 -2.55
CA GLY A 100 -13.08 -11.64 -3.97
C GLY A 100 -12.81 -13.09 -4.43
N ASP A 101 -11.78 -13.74 -3.86
CA ASP A 101 -11.47 -15.14 -4.15
C ASP A 101 -12.55 -16.06 -3.60
N ILE A 102 -12.98 -15.82 -2.36
CA ILE A 102 -14.07 -16.55 -1.69
C ILE A 102 -15.35 -16.44 -2.53
N ARG A 103 -15.73 -15.23 -2.95
CA ARG A 103 -16.95 -15.02 -3.75
C ARG A 103 -16.91 -15.75 -5.08
N ARG A 104 -15.78 -15.70 -5.81
CA ARG A 104 -15.59 -16.45 -7.05
C ARG A 104 -15.66 -17.96 -6.84
N ALA A 105 -15.09 -18.45 -5.75
CA ALA A 105 -15.15 -19.85 -5.38
C ALA A 105 -16.58 -20.31 -5.07
N MET A 106 -17.35 -19.52 -4.33
CA MET A 106 -18.78 -19.78 -4.06
C MET A 106 -19.58 -19.83 -5.35
N GLU A 107 -19.36 -18.90 -6.27
CA GLU A 107 -20.04 -18.88 -7.57
C GLU A 107 -19.70 -20.11 -8.41
N HIS A 108 -18.44 -20.53 -8.39
CA HIS A 108 -17.92 -21.64 -9.20
C HIS A 108 -18.39 -23.00 -8.68
N TRP A 109 -18.26 -23.25 -7.38
CA TRP A 109 -18.52 -24.56 -6.76
C TRP A 109 -19.90 -24.71 -6.13
N GLN A 110 -20.62 -23.61 -5.93
CA GLN A 110 -21.97 -23.60 -5.33
C GLN A 110 -22.06 -24.46 -4.06
N ALA A 111 -22.85 -25.55 -4.08
CA ALA A 111 -23.04 -26.42 -2.90
C ALA A 111 -21.74 -27.13 -2.45
N GLN A 112 -20.82 -27.39 -3.39
CA GLN A 112 -19.54 -28.05 -3.08
C GLN A 112 -18.49 -27.11 -2.48
N PHE A 113 -18.76 -25.81 -2.39
CA PHE A 113 -17.83 -24.80 -1.84
C PHE A 113 -17.28 -25.20 -0.46
N PHE A 114 -18.07 -25.81 0.39
CA PHE A 114 -17.69 -26.18 1.75
C PHE A 114 -16.75 -27.39 1.83
N ASP A 115 -16.60 -28.15 0.76
CA ASP A 115 -15.70 -29.31 0.66
C ASP A 115 -14.26 -28.88 0.31
N HIS A 116 -14.08 -27.62 -0.09
CA HIS A 116 -12.80 -27.07 -0.52
C HIS A 116 -12.06 -26.34 0.61
N THR A 117 -10.76 -26.23 0.44
CA THR A 117 -9.84 -25.59 1.40
C THR A 117 -9.26 -24.28 0.87
N VAL A 118 -8.62 -23.51 1.74
CA VAL A 118 -7.91 -22.28 1.40
C VAL A 118 -6.86 -22.52 0.32
N SER A 119 -6.16 -23.66 0.35
CA SER A 119 -5.12 -23.99 -0.63
C SER A 119 -5.63 -24.07 -2.07
N ASP A 120 -6.93 -24.35 -2.28
CA ASP A 120 -7.53 -24.49 -3.58
C ASP A 120 -7.73 -23.15 -4.30
N ILE A 121 -7.89 -22.07 -3.53
CA ILE A 121 -8.20 -20.73 -4.07
C ILE A 121 -7.15 -19.67 -3.77
N MET A 122 -6.20 -19.94 -2.88
CA MET A 122 -5.24 -18.92 -2.47
C MET A 122 -4.31 -18.48 -3.62
N THR A 123 -4.01 -17.21 -3.65
CA THR A 123 -2.96 -16.64 -4.48
C THR A 123 -1.59 -17.00 -3.88
N LYS A 124 -0.83 -17.89 -4.53
CA LYS A 124 0.48 -18.39 -4.05
C LYS A 124 1.63 -17.40 -4.16
N SER A 125 1.46 -16.31 -4.87
CA SER A 125 2.50 -15.26 -5.03
C SER A 125 1.87 -13.89 -4.83
N PRO A 126 1.44 -13.56 -3.59
CA PRO A 126 0.84 -12.26 -3.30
C PRO A 126 1.87 -11.14 -3.51
N LYS A 127 1.38 -9.91 -3.72
CA LYS A 127 2.27 -8.76 -3.80
C LYS A 127 2.75 -8.40 -2.40
N MET A 128 4.07 -8.38 -2.26
CA MET A 128 4.77 -8.10 -1.01
C MET A 128 5.70 -6.91 -1.19
N VAL A 129 5.90 -6.16 -0.11
CA VAL A 129 6.82 -5.01 -0.03
C VAL A 129 7.62 -5.10 1.26
N THR A 130 8.71 -4.34 1.34
CA THR A 130 9.51 -4.22 2.56
C THR A 130 9.01 -3.07 3.44
N PRO A 131 9.35 -3.03 4.74
CA PRO A 131 8.98 -1.93 5.64
C PRO A 131 9.42 -0.54 5.15
N THR A 132 10.52 -0.48 4.40
CA THR A 132 11.08 0.78 3.89
C THR A 132 10.45 1.25 2.58
N THR A 133 9.56 0.47 1.98
CA THR A 133 8.86 0.82 0.73
C THR A 133 7.98 2.04 0.95
N LYS A 134 8.11 3.05 0.08
CA LYS A 134 7.33 4.29 0.18
C LYS A 134 5.86 4.06 -0.18
N ILE A 135 4.95 4.79 0.50
CA ILE A 135 3.50 4.68 0.23
C ILE A 135 3.15 5.01 -1.22
N THR A 136 3.86 5.93 -1.86
CA THR A 136 3.68 6.27 -3.28
C THR A 136 3.97 5.09 -4.21
N GLU A 137 4.93 4.24 -3.85
CA GLU A 137 5.22 3.00 -4.59
C GLU A 137 4.16 1.93 -4.31
N ILE A 138 3.74 1.80 -3.06
CA ILE A 138 2.64 0.90 -2.67
C ILE A 138 1.37 1.23 -3.45
N GLN A 139 0.98 2.52 -3.50
CA GLN A 139 -0.16 2.99 -4.29
C GLN A 139 -0.02 2.63 -5.77
N ARG A 140 1.19 2.75 -6.35
CA ARG A 140 1.46 2.35 -7.73
C ARG A 140 1.28 0.84 -7.94
N ILE A 141 1.75 0.02 -6.99
CA ILE A 141 1.57 -1.45 -7.01
C ILE A 141 0.08 -1.78 -6.95
N MET A 142 -0.65 -1.20 -6.00
CA MET A 142 -2.10 -1.43 -5.86
C MET A 142 -2.86 -1.07 -7.13
N HIS A 143 -2.58 0.09 -7.70
CA HIS A 143 -3.22 0.53 -8.95
C HIS A 143 -2.86 -0.37 -10.14
N LYS A 144 -1.57 -0.71 -10.30
CA LYS A 144 -1.08 -1.54 -11.41
C LYS A 144 -1.72 -2.94 -11.40
N TYR A 145 -1.84 -3.55 -10.22
CA TYR A 145 -2.36 -4.92 -10.07
C TYR A 145 -3.83 -4.98 -9.68
N LYS A 146 -4.50 -3.81 -9.56
CA LYS A 146 -5.91 -3.68 -9.15
C LYS A 146 -6.21 -4.41 -7.85
N ILE A 147 -5.32 -4.26 -6.87
CA ILE A 147 -5.43 -4.82 -5.53
C ILE A 147 -5.59 -3.70 -4.50
N HIS A 148 -6.24 -4.00 -3.38
CA HIS A 148 -6.51 -3.03 -2.30
C HIS A 148 -5.58 -3.18 -1.10
N THR A 149 -4.78 -4.24 -1.08
CA THR A 149 -3.87 -4.56 0.01
C THR A 149 -2.56 -5.12 -0.50
N VAL A 150 -1.48 -4.87 0.24
CA VAL A 150 -0.17 -5.50 0.04
C VAL A 150 0.35 -6.01 1.38
N LEU A 151 1.09 -7.11 1.36
CA LEU A 151 1.73 -7.65 2.54
C LEU A 151 3.10 -6.99 2.74
N VAL A 152 3.42 -6.67 3.99
CA VAL A 152 4.74 -6.18 4.36
C VAL A 152 5.51 -7.33 4.98
N VAL A 153 6.68 -7.62 4.43
CA VAL A 153 7.51 -8.75 4.83
C VAL A 153 8.95 -8.32 5.04
N ASP A 154 9.69 -9.10 5.82
CA ASP A 154 11.14 -8.97 5.90
C ASP A 154 11.86 -9.60 4.68
N ASN A 155 13.19 -9.62 4.71
CA ASN A 155 14.00 -10.18 3.63
C ASN A 155 13.82 -11.70 3.46
N ASP A 156 13.39 -12.40 4.51
CA ASP A 156 13.15 -13.85 4.53
C ASP A 156 11.68 -14.21 4.25
N LYS A 157 10.84 -13.22 3.92
CA LYS A 157 9.39 -13.31 3.66
C LYS A 157 8.54 -13.63 4.90
N HIS A 158 9.02 -13.35 6.12
CA HIS A 158 8.15 -13.38 7.29
C HIS A 158 7.19 -12.20 7.25
N LEU A 159 5.93 -12.46 7.59
CA LEU A 159 4.90 -11.43 7.61
C LEU A 159 5.13 -10.46 8.77
N LEU A 160 5.29 -9.17 8.45
CA LEU A 160 5.43 -8.09 9.41
C LEU A 160 4.14 -7.29 9.58
N GLY A 161 3.34 -7.17 8.51
CA GLY A 161 2.10 -6.41 8.55
C GLY A 161 1.39 -6.41 7.20
N VAL A 162 0.30 -5.64 7.17
CA VAL A 162 -0.53 -5.44 5.97
C VAL A 162 -0.77 -3.94 5.79
N VAL A 163 -0.63 -3.46 4.57
CA VAL A 163 -1.01 -2.10 4.18
C VAL A 163 -2.23 -2.19 3.28
N ASP A 164 -3.29 -1.51 3.64
CA ASP A 164 -4.49 -1.36 2.83
C ASP A 164 -4.52 -0.01 2.10
N HIS A 165 -5.48 0.14 1.20
CA HIS A 165 -5.65 1.37 0.42
C HIS A 165 -5.94 2.59 1.31
N TYR A 166 -6.70 2.42 2.39
CA TYR A 166 -7.07 3.52 3.30
C TYR A 166 -5.86 4.03 4.09
N SER A 167 -4.99 3.13 4.54
CA SER A 167 -3.73 3.47 5.23
C SER A 167 -2.78 4.32 4.37
N CYS A 168 -2.96 4.31 3.04
CA CYS A 168 -2.18 5.11 2.11
C CYS A 168 -2.78 6.49 1.81
N MET A 169 -3.96 6.82 2.34
CA MET A 169 -4.62 8.12 2.18
C MET A 169 -4.10 9.08 3.26
N ILE A 170 -3.01 9.77 2.95
CA ILE A 170 -2.38 10.78 3.83
C ILE A 170 -2.52 12.15 3.21
#